data_903a966f77165c0aa9bdf8dd679b49e5
#
_entry.id   903a966f77165c0aa9bdf8dd679b49e5
#
_cell.length_a   1.000
_cell.length_b   1.000
_cell.length_c   1.000
_cell.angle_alpha   90.00
_cell.angle_beta   90.00
_cell.angle_gamma   90.00
#
_symmetry.space_group_name_H-M   'P 1'
#
loop_
_entity.id
_entity.type
_entity.pdbx_description
1 polymer ?
#
loop_
_entity_poly.entity_id
_entity_poly.type
_entity_poly.pdbx_seq_one_letter_code
_entity_poly.pdbx_strand_id
1 'polypeptide(L)'
;QVRGINFMIPHSFNPKSPYDRDYPPYFYNDGHEPRFPLYKVWADYTSRLSLMLTGGKHVCPVAILFSGNARRVGEYVTPEDMTTVLQDALYDCDWLPFEAFVSDASIEGNKLSLHEENYKVLIVPPTEVIPYETLAKVKEFFDAGGTVVGYGRLPSKSATVGKSSSEIVNLRNAIWGTNPEISNKACKTSTASGRSYFLPEKPDVKTITAAIKEDASIPPVIEVLEGETNNWLHVLHRVKDGKDVFFICNQDH
;
A
#
# COMPACT_ATOMS: atom_id res chain seq x y z
N GLN A 1 -10.31 -2.77 9.57
CA GLN A 1 -11.11 -3.22 8.38
C GLN A 1 -11.01 -2.25 7.21
N VAL A 2 -10.87 -0.93 7.42
CA VAL A 2 -10.67 0.05 6.33
C VAL A 2 -9.41 -0.21 5.48
N ARG A 3 -8.47 -1.00 5.96
CA ARG A 3 -7.30 -1.49 5.20
C ARG A 3 -7.55 -2.84 4.51
N GLY A 4 -8.79 -3.14 4.13
CA GLY A 4 -9.14 -4.34 3.37
C GLY A 4 -9.34 -5.63 4.17
N ILE A 5 -9.18 -5.61 5.51
CA ILE A 5 -9.42 -6.80 6.34
C ILE A 5 -10.91 -7.12 6.33
N ASN A 6 -11.27 -8.22 5.68
CA ASN A 6 -12.65 -8.65 5.48
C ASN A 6 -12.99 -10.00 6.14
N PHE A 7 -12.02 -10.67 6.72
CA PHE A 7 -12.21 -11.91 7.45
C PHE A 7 -11.47 -11.88 8.79
N MET A 8 -12.21 -12.08 9.88
CA MET A 8 -11.69 -11.97 11.24
C MET A 8 -11.56 -13.35 11.86
N ILE A 9 -10.36 -13.69 12.30
CA ILE A 9 -10.08 -14.91 13.08
C ILE A 9 -9.60 -14.45 14.45
N PRO A 10 -10.49 -14.32 15.44
CA PRO A 10 -10.10 -13.86 16.76
C PRO A 10 -9.21 -14.90 17.46
N HIS A 11 -8.14 -14.44 18.06
CA HIS A 11 -7.26 -15.26 18.87
C HIS A 11 -7.89 -15.56 20.24
N SER A 12 -7.59 -16.74 20.76
CA SER A 12 -7.90 -17.17 22.13
C SER A 12 -9.40 -17.37 22.45
N PHE A 13 -10.15 -17.95 21.50
CA PHE A 13 -11.43 -18.56 21.83
C PHE A 13 -11.18 -19.93 22.49
N ASN A 14 -10.86 -19.91 23.78
CA ASN A 14 -10.38 -21.08 24.50
C ASN A 14 -11.54 -21.82 25.18
N PRO A 15 -11.75 -23.13 24.89
CA PRO A 15 -12.81 -23.94 25.50
C PRO A 15 -12.46 -24.50 26.86
N LYS A 16 -11.21 -24.41 27.33
CA LYS A 16 -10.79 -25.03 28.60
C LYS A 16 -11.09 -24.15 29.81
N SER A 17 -11.61 -24.77 30.83
CA SER A 17 -11.89 -24.18 32.15
C SER A 17 -10.95 -24.74 33.21
N PRO A 18 -10.70 -23.99 34.27
CA PRO A 18 -10.90 -22.54 34.42
C PRO A 18 -9.70 -21.72 33.94
N TYR A 19 -8.58 -22.36 33.67
CA TYR A 19 -7.32 -21.69 33.33
C TYR A 19 -6.59 -22.49 32.26
N ASP A 20 -6.84 -22.18 31.03
CA ASP A 20 -5.83 -22.47 30.04
C ASP A 20 -4.72 -21.42 30.20
N ARG A 21 -3.47 -21.85 30.22
CA ARG A 21 -2.30 -20.96 30.27
C ARG A 21 -1.97 -20.38 28.90
N ASP A 22 -2.94 -20.38 28.01
CA ASP A 22 -2.80 -19.80 26.70
C ASP A 22 -2.82 -18.26 26.76
N TYR A 23 -2.42 -17.62 25.71
CA TYR A 23 -2.25 -16.17 25.63
C TYR A 23 -3.57 -15.40 25.82
N PRO A 24 -3.59 -14.32 26.61
CA PRO A 24 -4.71 -13.39 26.60
C PRO A 24 -4.78 -12.64 25.27
N PRO A 25 -5.96 -12.15 24.86
CA PRO A 25 -7.21 -12.14 25.61
C PRO A 25 -7.98 -13.46 25.51
N TYR A 26 -8.65 -13.84 26.59
CA TYR A 26 -9.56 -14.99 26.60
C TYR A 26 -10.95 -14.50 26.23
N PHE A 27 -11.49 -14.93 25.09
CA PHE A 27 -12.85 -14.52 24.68
C PHE A 27 -13.95 -15.36 25.35
N TYR A 28 -13.70 -16.61 25.60
CA TYR A 28 -14.70 -17.54 26.14
C TYR A 28 -14.31 -18.11 27.50
N ASN A 29 -13.17 -18.80 27.59
CA ASN A 29 -12.65 -19.43 28.81
C ASN A 29 -13.73 -20.27 29.53
N ASP A 30 -14.40 -21.16 28.79
CA ASP A 30 -15.51 -21.99 29.26
C ASP A 30 -16.62 -21.21 30.00
N GLY A 31 -16.93 -20.00 29.52
CA GLY A 31 -17.94 -19.13 30.13
C GLY A 31 -17.46 -18.31 31.35
N HIS A 32 -16.20 -18.47 31.75
CA HIS A 32 -15.65 -17.69 32.89
C HIS A 32 -15.16 -16.29 32.53
N GLU A 33 -15.09 -15.94 31.24
CA GLU A 33 -14.76 -14.57 30.84
C GLU A 33 -16.00 -13.65 31.00
N PRO A 34 -15.96 -12.69 31.91
CA PRO A 34 -17.15 -11.88 32.24
C PRO A 34 -17.64 -11.01 31.09
N ARG A 35 -16.79 -10.72 30.09
CA ARG A 35 -17.13 -9.92 28.90
C ARG A 35 -17.74 -10.78 27.78
N PHE A 36 -17.70 -12.11 27.87
CA PHE A 36 -18.18 -13.01 26.83
C PHE A 36 -19.62 -12.74 26.38
N PRO A 37 -20.58 -12.38 27.23
CA PRO A 37 -21.92 -12.02 26.80
C PRO A 37 -21.97 -10.83 25.82
N LEU A 38 -20.97 -9.94 25.86
CA LEU A 38 -20.84 -8.80 24.94
C LEU A 38 -20.16 -9.17 23.63
N TYR A 39 -19.58 -10.37 23.54
CA TYR A 39 -18.90 -10.82 22.31
C TYR A 39 -19.82 -10.81 21.10
N LYS A 40 -21.11 -11.11 21.27
CA LYS A 40 -22.08 -11.07 20.19
C LYS A 40 -22.20 -9.70 19.54
N VAL A 41 -22.12 -8.62 20.29
CA VAL A 41 -22.18 -7.24 19.77
C VAL A 41 -21.00 -6.99 18.82
N TRP A 42 -19.81 -7.39 19.24
CA TRP A 42 -18.62 -7.28 18.41
C TRP A 42 -18.68 -8.20 17.18
N ALA A 43 -19.12 -9.44 17.35
CA ALA A 43 -19.24 -10.42 16.26
C ALA A 43 -20.27 -9.95 15.19
N ASP A 44 -21.42 -9.46 15.60
CA ASP A 44 -22.44 -8.92 14.70
C ASP A 44 -21.92 -7.68 13.93
N TYR A 45 -21.18 -6.79 14.61
CA TYR A 45 -20.59 -5.62 13.99
C TYR A 45 -19.53 -6.01 12.95
N THR A 46 -18.58 -6.87 13.33
CA THR A 46 -17.51 -7.32 12.43
C THR A 46 -18.03 -8.14 11.26
N SER A 47 -19.10 -8.92 11.46
CA SER A 47 -19.76 -9.69 10.39
C SER A 47 -20.39 -8.77 9.34
N ARG A 48 -21.08 -7.70 9.75
CA ARG A 48 -21.64 -6.71 8.81
C ARG A 48 -20.54 -6.00 8.01
N LEU A 49 -19.46 -5.62 8.67
CA LEU A 49 -18.32 -5.00 7.97
C LEU A 49 -17.63 -5.99 7.02
N SER A 50 -17.44 -7.24 7.44
CA SER A 50 -16.87 -8.28 6.58
C SER A 50 -17.72 -8.51 5.33
N LEU A 51 -19.06 -8.57 5.47
CA LEU A 51 -19.98 -8.68 4.33
C LEU A 51 -19.86 -7.50 3.36
N MET A 52 -19.76 -6.28 3.88
CA MET A 52 -19.58 -5.08 3.07
C MET A 52 -18.25 -5.09 2.31
N LEU A 53 -17.19 -5.56 2.94
CA LEU A 53 -15.82 -5.54 2.41
C LEU A 53 -15.46 -6.81 1.61
N THR A 54 -16.33 -7.83 1.56
CA THR A 54 -16.11 -9.07 0.81
C THR A 54 -16.79 -9.02 -0.55
N GLY A 55 -16.15 -9.63 -1.55
CA GLY A 55 -16.66 -9.70 -2.93
C GLY A 55 -16.59 -8.36 -3.68
N GLY A 56 -17.00 -8.38 -4.95
CA GLY A 56 -16.83 -7.24 -5.84
C GLY A 56 -15.36 -6.94 -6.11
N LYS A 57 -15.10 -5.80 -6.73
CA LYS A 57 -13.76 -5.34 -7.10
C LYS A 57 -13.33 -4.20 -6.18
N HIS A 58 -12.15 -4.28 -5.62
CA HIS A 58 -11.49 -3.17 -4.94
C HIS A 58 -11.02 -2.13 -5.97
N VAL A 59 -11.09 -0.86 -5.62
CA VAL A 59 -10.66 0.24 -6.50
C VAL A 59 -9.55 1.01 -5.80
N CYS A 60 -8.32 0.68 -6.16
CA CYS A 60 -7.14 1.25 -5.57
C CYS A 60 -6.13 1.65 -6.67
N PRO A 61 -5.84 2.95 -6.85
CA PRO A 61 -4.93 3.39 -7.89
C PRO A 61 -3.44 3.32 -7.49
N VAL A 62 -3.12 3.08 -6.22
CA VAL A 62 -1.77 3.16 -5.67
C VAL A 62 -1.31 1.80 -5.14
N ALA A 63 -0.14 1.36 -5.58
CA ALA A 63 0.55 0.22 -5.01
C ALA A 63 1.86 0.66 -4.33
N ILE A 64 2.22 0.02 -3.23
CA ILE A 64 3.50 0.19 -2.54
C ILE A 64 4.26 -1.13 -2.61
N LEU A 65 5.49 -1.11 -3.10
CA LEU A 65 6.34 -2.31 -3.07
C LEU A 65 6.63 -2.73 -1.63
N PHE A 66 6.43 -4.01 -1.35
CA PHE A 66 6.71 -4.58 -0.04
C PHE A 66 8.05 -5.32 -0.05
N SER A 67 9.03 -4.72 0.61
CA SER A 67 10.40 -5.22 0.71
C SER A 67 10.62 -6.17 1.90
N GLY A 68 9.66 -7.07 2.19
CA GLY A 68 9.70 -7.96 3.36
C GLY A 68 10.99 -8.76 3.49
N ASN A 69 11.58 -9.16 2.37
CA ASN A 69 12.83 -9.92 2.33
C ASN A 69 14.08 -9.05 2.54
N ALA A 70 13.97 -7.72 2.39
CA ALA A 70 15.09 -6.80 2.61
C ALA A 70 15.41 -6.53 4.10
N ARG A 71 14.55 -6.99 5.01
CA ARG A 71 14.60 -6.71 6.46
C ARG A 71 15.95 -7.03 7.15
N ARG A 72 16.81 -7.83 6.52
CA ARG A 72 18.09 -8.27 7.10
C ARG A 72 19.31 -8.00 6.22
N VAL A 73 19.13 -7.28 5.11
CA VAL A 73 20.16 -7.17 4.07
C VAL A 73 20.50 -5.73 3.66
N GLY A 74 20.08 -4.74 4.44
CA GLY A 74 20.37 -3.34 4.18
C GLY A 74 19.35 -2.41 4.84
N GLU A 75 19.47 -1.13 4.58
CA GLU A 75 18.49 -0.14 5.04
C GLU A 75 17.19 -0.30 4.24
N TYR A 76 16.08 -0.28 4.94
CA TYR A 76 14.74 -0.37 4.36
C TYR A 76 13.71 0.29 5.27
N VAL A 77 12.58 0.65 4.69
CA VAL A 77 11.40 1.12 5.41
C VAL A 77 10.22 0.25 4.98
N THR A 78 9.37 -0.10 5.94
CA THR A 78 8.17 -0.90 5.65
C THR A 78 7.08 -0.06 4.99
N PRO A 79 6.16 -0.66 4.22
CA PRO A 79 5.13 0.09 3.51
C PRO A 79 4.16 0.84 4.41
N GLU A 80 4.03 0.45 5.69
CA GLU A 80 3.21 1.16 6.68
C GLU A 80 3.56 2.64 6.80
N ASP A 81 4.84 2.96 6.61
CA ASP A 81 5.34 4.32 6.68
C ASP A 81 4.62 5.25 5.69
N MET A 82 4.44 4.78 4.45
CA MET A 82 3.75 5.53 3.41
C MET A 82 2.23 5.36 3.45
N THR A 83 1.75 4.19 3.90
CA THR A 83 0.31 3.91 3.97
C THR A 83 -0.43 4.95 4.80
N THR A 84 0.11 5.35 5.94
CA THR A 84 -0.49 6.38 6.78
C THR A 84 -0.63 7.71 6.04
N VAL A 85 0.44 8.15 5.35
CA VAL A 85 0.42 9.41 4.59
C VAL A 85 -0.61 9.38 3.46
N LEU A 86 -0.70 8.25 2.74
CA LEU A 86 -1.69 8.08 1.68
C LEU A 86 -3.12 8.09 2.23
N GLN A 87 -3.37 7.41 3.34
CA GLN A 87 -4.68 7.40 3.97
C GLN A 87 -5.10 8.80 4.44
N ASP A 88 -4.18 9.56 5.02
CA ASP A 88 -4.40 10.96 5.41
C ASP A 88 -4.66 11.86 4.19
N ALA A 89 -4.09 11.49 3.02
CA ALA A 89 -4.35 12.13 1.74
C ALA A 89 -5.60 11.57 1.01
N LEU A 90 -6.38 10.70 1.66
CA LEU A 90 -7.58 10.03 1.15
C LEU A 90 -7.33 9.15 -0.08
N TYR A 91 -6.12 8.59 -0.19
CA TYR A 91 -5.79 7.52 -1.11
C TYR A 91 -5.81 6.17 -0.39
N ASP A 92 -6.39 5.18 -1.04
CA ASP A 92 -6.18 3.79 -0.65
C ASP A 92 -4.95 3.22 -1.35
N CYS A 93 -4.33 2.19 -0.77
CA CYS A 93 -3.13 1.59 -1.30
C CYS A 93 -3.03 0.10 -0.95
N ASP A 94 -2.48 -0.68 -1.86
CA ASP A 94 -2.14 -2.09 -1.65
C ASP A 94 -0.63 -2.29 -1.51
N TRP A 95 -0.24 -3.33 -0.79
CA TRP A 95 1.16 -3.73 -0.67
C TRP A 95 1.47 -4.87 -1.63
N LEU A 96 2.44 -4.66 -2.53
CA LEU A 96 2.86 -5.66 -3.49
C LEU A 96 4.19 -6.30 -3.08
N PRO A 97 4.19 -7.58 -2.64
CA PRO A 97 5.42 -8.32 -2.45
C PRO A 97 6.24 -8.39 -3.74
N PHE A 98 7.55 -8.35 -3.64
CA PHE A 98 8.45 -8.38 -4.81
C PHE A 98 8.19 -9.58 -5.72
N GLU A 99 7.93 -10.74 -5.13
CA GLU A 99 7.67 -11.98 -5.87
C GLU A 99 6.39 -11.86 -6.69
N ALA A 100 5.26 -11.49 -6.06
CA ALA A 100 3.98 -11.33 -6.75
C ALA A 100 4.04 -10.22 -7.81
N PHE A 101 4.73 -9.12 -7.51
CA PHE A 101 4.94 -8.05 -8.48
C PHE A 101 5.70 -8.53 -9.72
N VAL A 102 6.73 -9.37 -9.56
CA VAL A 102 7.52 -9.88 -10.69
C VAL A 102 6.78 -10.96 -11.46
N SER A 103 6.19 -11.96 -10.75
CA SER A 103 5.62 -13.16 -11.40
C SER A 103 4.21 -12.94 -11.96
N ASP A 104 3.36 -12.21 -11.23
CA ASP A 104 1.92 -12.23 -11.47
C ASP A 104 1.38 -10.91 -12.03
N ALA A 105 2.09 -9.79 -11.82
CA ALA A 105 1.65 -8.52 -12.35
C ALA A 105 1.91 -8.39 -13.85
N SER A 106 0.97 -7.81 -14.58
CA SER A 106 1.11 -7.42 -15.99
C SER A 106 1.08 -5.90 -16.15
N ILE A 107 1.70 -5.41 -17.22
CA ILE A 107 1.79 -3.97 -17.52
C ILE A 107 1.18 -3.74 -18.90
N GLU A 108 0.18 -2.85 -18.95
CA GLU A 108 -0.49 -2.43 -20.19
C GLU A 108 -0.62 -0.90 -20.19
N GLY A 109 0.25 -0.22 -20.95
CA GLY A 109 0.34 1.25 -20.93
C GLY A 109 0.67 1.73 -19.50
N ASN A 110 -0.05 2.74 -19.02
CA ASN A 110 0.13 3.31 -17.68
C ASN A 110 -0.56 2.51 -16.55
N LYS A 111 -0.93 1.26 -16.81
CA LYS A 111 -1.69 0.41 -15.91
C LYS A 111 -0.86 -0.81 -15.50
N LEU A 112 -0.69 -0.99 -14.22
CA LEU A 112 -0.14 -2.18 -13.60
C LEU A 112 -1.31 -3.01 -13.06
N SER A 113 -1.48 -4.23 -13.56
CA SER A 113 -2.58 -5.12 -13.15
C SER A 113 -2.03 -6.32 -12.39
N LEU A 114 -2.65 -6.64 -11.26
CA LEU A 114 -2.42 -7.86 -10.49
C LEU A 114 -3.79 -8.47 -10.17
N HIS A 115 -4.11 -9.61 -10.76
CA HIS A 115 -5.44 -10.20 -10.74
C HIS A 115 -6.50 -9.16 -11.17
N GLU A 116 -7.43 -8.81 -10.30
CA GLU A 116 -8.49 -7.83 -10.59
C GLU A 116 -8.11 -6.39 -10.24
N GLU A 117 -6.98 -6.19 -9.54
CA GLU A 117 -6.51 -4.86 -9.15
C GLU A 117 -5.77 -4.15 -10.28
N ASN A 118 -5.88 -2.82 -10.30
CA ASN A 118 -5.28 -1.99 -11.33
C ASN A 118 -4.68 -0.72 -10.73
N TYR A 119 -3.37 -0.61 -10.79
CA TYR A 119 -2.64 0.51 -10.23
C TYR A 119 -2.12 1.43 -11.32
N LYS A 120 -2.06 2.72 -11.03
CA LYS A 120 -1.48 3.76 -11.88
C LYS A 120 -0.24 4.39 -11.26
N VAL A 121 -0.09 4.24 -9.95
CA VAL A 121 1.04 4.71 -9.17
C VAL A 121 1.70 3.53 -8.47
N LEU A 122 3.01 3.45 -8.61
CA LEU A 122 3.84 2.50 -7.88
C LEU A 122 4.81 3.27 -6.97
N ILE A 123 4.73 3.04 -5.67
CA ILE A 123 5.63 3.63 -4.69
C ILE A 123 6.73 2.63 -4.35
N VAL A 124 7.96 3.09 -4.44
CA VAL A 124 9.17 2.35 -4.04
C VAL A 124 9.66 2.96 -2.71
N PRO A 125 9.38 2.31 -1.57
CA PRO A 125 9.84 2.80 -0.28
C PRO A 125 11.37 2.71 -0.16
N PRO A 126 11.98 3.41 0.81
CA PRO A 126 13.41 3.33 1.06
C PRO A 126 13.87 1.88 1.16
N THR A 127 14.71 1.47 0.20
CA THR A 127 15.21 0.11 0.10
C THR A 127 16.62 0.15 -0.50
N GLU A 128 17.63 -0.24 0.26
CA GLU A 128 19.01 -0.25 -0.23
C GLU A 128 19.27 -1.42 -1.18
N VAL A 129 18.75 -2.60 -0.85
CA VAL A 129 18.97 -3.86 -1.56
C VAL A 129 17.68 -4.34 -2.18
N ILE A 130 17.67 -4.53 -3.51
CA ILE A 130 16.48 -4.94 -4.26
C ILE A 130 16.85 -6.05 -5.28
N PRO A 131 15.95 -7.02 -5.55
CA PRO A 131 16.15 -7.92 -6.68
C PRO A 131 16.19 -7.15 -8.00
N TYR A 132 17.10 -7.56 -8.88
CA TYR A 132 17.26 -6.93 -10.21
C TYR A 132 15.95 -6.97 -10.99
N GLU A 133 15.26 -8.10 -10.99
CA GLU A 133 14.01 -8.33 -11.71
C GLU A 133 12.91 -7.38 -11.23
N THR A 134 12.85 -7.13 -9.92
CA THR A 134 11.90 -6.18 -9.35
C THR A 134 12.14 -4.76 -9.88
N LEU A 135 13.38 -4.27 -9.82
CA LEU A 135 13.68 -2.92 -10.30
C LEU A 135 13.58 -2.81 -11.83
N ALA A 136 13.90 -3.88 -12.57
CA ALA A 136 13.70 -3.93 -14.02
C ALA A 136 12.21 -3.80 -14.37
N LYS A 137 11.32 -4.45 -13.62
CA LYS A 137 9.88 -4.34 -13.83
C LYS A 137 9.32 -2.98 -13.40
N VAL A 138 9.88 -2.33 -12.37
CA VAL A 138 9.57 -0.92 -12.06
C VAL A 138 9.91 -0.02 -13.25
N LYS A 139 11.07 -0.25 -13.88
CA LYS A 139 11.47 0.50 -15.08
C LYS A 139 10.52 0.23 -16.25
N GLU A 140 10.12 -1.02 -16.47
CA GLU A 140 9.14 -1.38 -17.51
C GLU A 140 7.83 -0.62 -17.31
N PHE A 141 7.31 -0.56 -16.09
CA PHE A 141 6.10 0.21 -15.77
C PHE A 141 6.27 1.71 -16.03
N PHE A 142 7.40 2.29 -15.62
CA PHE A 142 7.73 3.69 -15.94
C PHE A 142 7.81 3.93 -17.45
N ASP A 143 8.51 3.07 -18.20
CA ASP A 143 8.66 3.19 -19.64
C ASP A 143 7.33 3.06 -20.38
N ALA A 144 6.41 2.26 -19.87
CA ALA A 144 5.07 2.05 -20.41
C ALA A 144 4.07 3.18 -20.11
N GLY A 145 4.44 4.18 -19.33
CA GLY A 145 3.58 5.32 -19.01
C GLY A 145 3.10 5.41 -17.57
N GLY A 146 3.53 4.48 -16.70
CA GLY A 146 3.18 4.46 -15.29
C GLY A 146 3.86 5.57 -14.48
N THR A 147 3.27 5.89 -13.32
CA THR A 147 3.83 6.83 -12.36
C THR A 147 4.58 6.09 -11.26
N VAL A 148 5.86 6.43 -11.05
CA VAL A 148 6.72 5.80 -10.05
C VAL A 148 7.20 6.85 -9.05
N VAL A 149 6.97 6.61 -7.76
CA VAL A 149 7.42 7.49 -6.67
C VAL A 149 8.44 6.74 -5.82
N GLY A 150 9.67 7.28 -5.73
CA GLY A 150 10.68 6.85 -4.78
C GLY A 150 10.85 7.92 -3.71
N TYR A 151 11.17 7.52 -2.47
CA TYR A 151 11.46 8.48 -1.41
C TYR A 151 12.57 8.01 -0.48
N GLY A 152 13.18 8.93 0.25
CA GLY A 152 14.25 8.69 1.20
C GLY A 152 15.50 8.11 0.54
N ARG A 153 15.54 6.82 0.35
CA ARG A 153 16.67 6.11 -0.26
C ARG A 153 16.23 5.31 -1.49
N LEU A 154 16.88 5.55 -2.61
CA LEU A 154 16.71 4.73 -3.82
C LEU A 154 17.62 3.49 -3.78
N PRO A 155 17.22 2.37 -4.43
CA PRO A 155 18.00 1.15 -4.49
C PRO A 155 19.41 1.35 -5.04
N SER A 156 20.39 0.65 -4.47
CA SER A 156 21.81 0.74 -4.86
C SER A 156 22.54 -0.59 -4.93
N LYS A 157 21.98 -1.66 -4.38
CA LYS A 157 22.60 -2.99 -4.34
C LYS A 157 21.65 -4.06 -4.86
N SER A 158 22.23 -5.08 -5.51
CA SER A 158 21.47 -6.22 -6.04
C SER A 158 21.30 -7.33 -4.99
N ALA A 159 20.08 -7.86 -4.89
CA ALA A 159 19.81 -9.11 -4.17
C ALA A 159 19.85 -10.34 -5.08
N THR A 160 19.93 -10.17 -6.42
CA THR A 160 19.93 -11.26 -7.38
C THR A 160 21.35 -11.79 -7.62
N VAL A 161 21.52 -13.11 -7.50
CA VAL A 161 22.81 -13.79 -7.78
C VAL A 161 23.19 -13.57 -9.25
N GLY A 162 24.46 -13.17 -9.48
CA GLY A 162 24.96 -12.88 -10.82
C GLY A 162 24.60 -11.51 -11.39
N LYS A 163 23.87 -10.69 -10.63
CA LYS A 163 23.58 -9.30 -10.96
C LYS A 163 24.36 -8.34 -10.08
N SER A 164 25.05 -7.42 -10.71
CA SER A 164 25.91 -6.45 -10.01
C SER A 164 25.11 -5.25 -9.46
N SER A 165 25.67 -4.62 -8.44
CA SER A 165 25.10 -3.36 -7.92
C SER A 165 25.13 -2.21 -8.96
N SER A 166 26.08 -2.24 -9.90
CA SER A 166 26.09 -1.27 -11.01
C SER A 166 24.89 -1.41 -11.94
N GLU A 167 24.39 -2.62 -12.18
CA GLU A 167 23.17 -2.83 -12.95
C GLU A 167 21.94 -2.23 -12.23
N ILE A 168 21.86 -2.35 -10.90
CA ILE A 168 20.81 -1.69 -10.09
C ILE A 168 20.91 -0.17 -10.21
N VAL A 169 22.11 0.39 -10.09
CA VAL A 169 22.34 1.84 -10.22
C VAL A 169 21.95 2.33 -11.63
N ASN A 170 22.24 1.56 -12.67
CA ASN A 170 21.85 1.91 -14.03
C ASN A 170 20.32 1.92 -14.21
N LEU A 171 19.61 0.91 -13.70
CA LEU A 171 18.13 0.88 -13.72
C LEU A 171 17.54 2.05 -12.92
N ARG A 172 18.05 2.29 -11.71
CA ARG A 172 17.65 3.43 -10.87
C ARG A 172 17.80 4.76 -11.62
N ASN A 173 18.97 4.98 -12.23
CA ASN A 173 19.26 6.22 -12.96
C ASN A 173 18.39 6.33 -14.25
N ALA A 174 18.01 5.20 -14.85
CA ALA A 174 17.09 5.19 -15.97
C ALA A 174 15.68 5.65 -15.55
N ILE A 175 15.25 5.34 -14.32
CA ILE A 175 13.94 5.74 -13.79
C ILE A 175 13.99 7.19 -13.25
N TRP A 176 14.90 7.52 -12.32
CA TRP A 176 14.90 8.80 -11.58
C TRP A 176 15.98 9.79 -12.00
N GLY A 177 16.89 9.40 -12.89
CA GLY A 177 18.07 10.22 -13.22
C GLY A 177 19.26 9.95 -12.31
N THR A 178 20.42 10.50 -12.69
CA THR A 178 21.69 10.30 -11.95
C THR A 178 21.73 11.06 -10.62
N ASN A 179 21.12 12.25 -10.60
CA ASN A 179 20.96 13.09 -9.40
C ASN A 179 19.52 13.60 -9.42
N PRO A 180 18.55 12.80 -8.96
CA PRO A 180 17.17 13.21 -8.94
C PRO A 180 17.03 14.45 -8.04
N GLU A 181 16.53 15.54 -8.61
CA GLU A 181 16.28 16.76 -7.85
C GLU A 181 15.07 16.60 -6.94
N ILE A 182 15.16 17.22 -5.78
CA ILE A 182 14.10 17.32 -4.80
C ILE A 182 13.04 18.26 -5.34
N SER A 183 11.96 17.73 -5.88
CA SER A 183 10.93 18.56 -6.49
C SER A 183 9.57 17.88 -6.39
N ASN A 184 8.52 18.70 -6.25
CA ASN A 184 7.13 18.26 -6.45
C ASN A 184 6.83 17.94 -7.92
N LYS A 185 7.80 18.19 -8.82
CA LYS A 185 7.68 17.89 -10.25
C LYS A 185 8.35 16.57 -10.58
N ALA A 186 7.93 15.97 -11.69
CA ALA A 186 8.53 14.73 -12.17
C ALA A 186 10.04 14.91 -12.40
N CYS A 187 10.84 14.03 -11.80
CA CYS A 187 12.29 13.99 -12.01
C CYS A 187 12.62 13.59 -13.44
N LYS A 188 11.79 12.72 -14.02
CA LYS A 188 11.96 12.22 -15.37
C LYS A 188 10.62 11.85 -16.00
N THR A 189 10.53 12.02 -17.31
CA THR A 189 9.38 11.59 -18.11
C THR A 189 9.85 10.56 -19.14
N SER A 190 9.16 9.44 -19.27
CA SER A 190 9.41 8.43 -20.30
C SER A 190 8.79 8.82 -21.65
N THR A 191 9.17 8.13 -22.72
CA THR A 191 8.62 8.34 -24.06
C THR A 191 7.10 8.09 -24.14
N ALA A 192 6.58 7.22 -23.29
CA ALA A 192 5.15 6.95 -23.16
C ALA A 192 4.47 7.83 -22.08
N SER A 193 5.07 8.97 -21.71
CA SER A 193 4.58 9.93 -20.72
C SER A 193 4.52 9.39 -19.27
N GLY A 194 5.21 8.31 -18.98
CA GLY A 194 5.42 7.84 -17.59
C GLY A 194 6.20 8.88 -16.80
N ARG A 195 5.90 8.99 -15.52
CA ARG A 195 6.50 9.99 -14.63
C ARG A 195 7.21 9.34 -13.47
N SER A 196 8.36 9.87 -13.09
CA SER A 196 9.05 9.45 -11.87
C SER A 196 9.26 10.65 -10.95
N TYR A 197 9.09 10.39 -9.65
CA TYR A 197 9.32 11.37 -8.59
C TYR A 197 10.32 10.79 -7.61
N PHE A 198 11.21 11.62 -7.12
CA PHE A 198 12.06 11.31 -5.98
C PHE A 198 11.88 12.37 -4.90
N LEU A 199 11.48 11.90 -3.72
CA LEU A 199 11.28 12.72 -2.54
C LEU A 199 12.36 12.31 -1.52
N PRO A 200 13.30 13.19 -1.15
CA PRO A 200 14.47 12.80 -0.36
C PRO A 200 14.14 12.39 1.07
N GLU A 201 12.99 12.80 1.56
CA GLU A 201 12.46 12.45 2.86
C GLU A 201 11.09 11.78 2.70
N LYS A 202 10.56 11.24 3.78
CA LYS A 202 9.18 10.80 3.83
C LYS A 202 8.27 11.98 3.50
N PRO A 203 7.47 11.92 2.42
CA PRO A 203 6.59 13.02 2.06
C PRO A 203 5.48 13.20 3.09
N ASP A 204 5.06 14.42 3.28
CA ASP A 204 3.80 14.77 3.92
C ASP A 204 2.61 14.63 2.97
N VAL A 205 1.40 14.79 3.51
CA VAL A 205 0.13 14.74 2.75
C VAL A 205 0.13 15.71 1.58
N LYS A 206 0.62 16.93 1.78
CA LYS A 206 0.64 17.97 0.74
C LYS A 206 1.56 17.58 -0.42
N THR A 207 2.75 17.10 -0.11
CA THR A 207 3.76 16.71 -1.11
C THR A 207 3.29 15.51 -1.94
N ILE A 208 2.73 14.48 -1.28
CA ILE A 208 2.25 13.29 -2.02
C ILE A 208 1.01 13.63 -2.84
N THR A 209 0.11 14.46 -2.35
CA THR A 209 -1.07 14.93 -3.09
C THR A 209 -0.66 15.73 -4.33
N ALA A 210 0.32 16.62 -4.22
CA ALA A 210 0.83 17.37 -5.36
C ALA A 210 1.38 16.43 -6.46
N ALA A 211 2.16 15.42 -6.08
CA ALA A 211 2.72 14.46 -7.03
C ALA A 211 1.65 13.58 -7.71
N ILE A 212 0.67 13.09 -6.96
CA ILE A 212 -0.31 12.11 -7.45
C ILE A 212 -1.53 12.80 -8.06
N LYS A 213 -2.15 13.76 -7.37
CA LYS A 213 -3.38 14.43 -7.83
C LYS A 213 -3.11 15.48 -8.88
N GLU A 214 -2.23 16.44 -8.56
CA GLU A 214 -2.07 17.64 -9.37
C GLU A 214 -1.25 17.36 -10.63
N ASP A 215 -0.13 16.64 -10.49
CA ASP A 215 0.78 16.43 -11.59
C ASP A 215 0.48 15.14 -12.38
N ALA A 216 0.23 14.01 -11.71
CA ALA A 216 -0.14 12.75 -12.37
C ALA A 216 -1.65 12.62 -12.70
N SER A 217 -2.48 13.57 -12.26
CA SER A 217 -3.93 13.63 -12.52
C SER A 217 -4.69 12.38 -12.03
N ILE A 218 -4.29 11.84 -10.87
CA ILE A 218 -4.94 10.70 -10.23
C ILE A 218 -5.66 11.22 -8.99
N PRO A 219 -7.01 11.30 -9.00
CA PRO A 219 -7.76 11.84 -7.86
C PRO A 219 -7.71 10.91 -6.65
N PRO A 220 -7.87 11.45 -5.43
CA PRO A 220 -8.10 10.63 -4.24
C PRO A 220 -9.44 9.88 -4.34
N VAL A 221 -9.66 8.92 -3.45
CA VAL A 221 -10.89 8.11 -3.41
C VAL A 221 -12.13 8.98 -3.20
N ILE A 222 -12.02 9.99 -2.34
CA ILE A 222 -13.04 11.01 -2.10
C ILE A 222 -12.38 12.39 -1.95
N GLU A 223 -13.13 13.44 -2.15
CA GLU A 223 -12.73 14.82 -1.86
C GLU A 223 -13.64 15.41 -0.77
N VAL A 224 -13.05 16.08 0.20
CA VAL A 224 -13.80 16.85 1.20
C VAL A 224 -13.99 18.26 0.66
N LEU A 225 -15.25 18.63 0.42
CA LEU A 225 -15.61 19.94 -0.16
C LEU A 225 -15.71 21.03 0.90
N GLU A 226 -16.11 20.68 2.11
CA GLU A 226 -16.28 21.62 3.23
C GLU A 226 -15.78 20.98 4.53
N GLY A 227 -15.13 21.76 5.37
CA GLY A 227 -14.53 21.31 6.63
C GLY A 227 -13.05 20.95 6.48
N GLU A 228 -12.46 20.52 7.60
CA GLU A 228 -11.07 20.07 7.65
C GLU A 228 -11.00 18.54 7.62
N THR A 229 -10.07 17.99 6.87
CA THR A 229 -9.69 16.58 6.98
C THR A 229 -8.71 16.47 8.14
N ASN A 230 -9.02 15.57 9.06
CA ASN A 230 -8.08 15.15 10.08
C ASN A 230 -7.45 13.80 9.69
N ASN A 231 -6.35 13.44 10.32
CA ASN A 231 -5.61 12.20 10.10
C ASN A 231 -6.37 10.92 10.54
N TRP A 232 -7.66 11.05 10.84
CA TRP A 232 -8.52 9.97 11.31
C TRP A 232 -9.59 9.54 10.32
N LEU A 233 -9.71 10.26 9.20
CA LEU A 233 -10.65 9.92 8.14
C LEU A 233 -9.97 8.99 7.13
N HIS A 234 -10.40 7.74 7.11
CA HIS A 234 -9.92 6.74 6.16
C HIS A 234 -11.06 6.28 5.25
N VAL A 235 -10.73 5.92 4.03
CA VAL A 235 -11.72 5.49 3.04
C VAL A 235 -11.24 4.25 2.29
N LEU A 236 -12.17 3.37 1.96
CA LEU A 236 -11.96 2.22 1.07
C LEU A 236 -13.10 2.20 0.05
N HIS A 237 -12.77 1.98 -1.22
CA HIS A 237 -13.73 1.93 -2.32
C HIS A 237 -13.78 0.54 -2.94
N ARG A 238 -14.98 0.03 -3.14
CA ARG A 238 -15.26 -1.21 -3.89
C ARG A 238 -16.40 -1.00 -4.89
N VAL A 239 -16.35 -1.77 -5.98
CA VAL A 239 -17.51 -1.89 -6.90
C VAL A 239 -18.13 -3.26 -6.70
N LYS A 240 -19.38 -3.31 -6.27
CA LYS A 240 -20.15 -4.54 -6.04
C LYS A 240 -21.45 -4.49 -6.84
N ASP A 241 -21.71 -5.50 -7.65
CA ASP A 241 -22.90 -5.58 -8.50
C ASP A 241 -23.14 -4.32 -9.35
N GLY A 242 -22.05 -3.76 -9.88
CA GLY A 242 -22.06 -2.53 -10.68
C GLY A 242 -22.35 -1.23 -9.90
N LYS A 243 -22.28 -1.27 -8.58
CA LYS A 243 -22.48 -0.12 -7.70
C LYS A 243 -21.21 0.21 -6.94
N ASP A 244 -20.93 1.50 -6.81
CA ASP A 244 -19.86 1.99 -5.96
C ASP A 244 -20.26 1.89 -4.49
N VAL A 245 -19.37 1.31 -3.68
CA VAL A 245 -19.52 1.15 -2.24
C VAL A 245 -18.31 1.79 -1.57
N PHE A 246 -18.55 2.86 -0.83
CA PHE A 246 -17.52 3.56 -0.07
C PHE A 246 -17.67 3.21 1.41
N PHE A 247 -16.61 2.66 1.99
CA PHE A 247 -16.49 2.52 3.43
C PHE A 247 -15.67 3.68 3.98
N ILE A 248 -16.31 4.56 4.73
CA ILE A 248 -15.67 5.73 5.34
C ILE A 248 -15.62 5.48 6.84
N CYS A 249 -14.42 5.57 7.41
CA CYS A 249 -14.16 5.38 8.83
C CYS A 249 -13.53 6.64 9.41
N ASN A 250 -14.23 7.26 10.37
CA ASN A 250 -13.62 8.26 11.23
C ASN A 250 -13.14 7.59 12.51
N GLN A 251 -11.86 7.72 12.82
CA GLN A 251 -11.22 7.13 14.01
C GLN A 251 -10.99 8.18 15.12
N ASP A 252 -11.45 9.41 14.91
CA ASP A 252 -11.43 10.45 15.94
C ASP A 252 -12.45 10.14 17.05
N HIS A 253 -12.07 10.40 18.29
CA HIS A 253 -12.85 10.09 19.50
C HIS A 253 -13.56 11.29 20.07
#